data_59276407d3ea38d55af0484f95398f40
#
_entry.id   59276407d3ea38d55af0484f95398f40
#
_cell.length_a   1.000
_cell.length_b   1.000
_cell.length_c   1.000
_cell.angle_alpha   90.00
_cell.angle_beta   90.00
_cell.angle_gamma   90.00
#
_symmetry.space_group_name_H-M   'P 1'
#
loop_
_entity.id
_entity.type
_entity.pdbx_description
1 polymer ?
#
loop_
_entity_poly.entity_id
_entity_poly.type
_entity_poly.pdbx_seq_one_letter_code
_entity_poly.pdbx_strand_id
1 'polypeptide(L)'
;MSAEEFAFVLKQITPLTRYIYLHVQGEPLLHPEFRKIMELCAQENVKVALVSNATQLERFPDLFSFGALHRCSLSLQSLPFHKPGSEKPFMNTLLPMLENASASGRPYIELRFWRKDLNSDPAVSHCLDRLHQRYEFQPTKTPNSYRILPYVFVNFDHEFDWPDSSSQISETSGTCLGGRDQIAVLSDGSVVPCCLDAEGEIVLGNLFEKDLTEILASRRYQKMTEGFARHKLIESLCQSCTYRRRFQ
;
A
#
# COMPACT_ATOMS: atom_id res chain seq x y z
N MET A 1 -3.08 16.39 3.13
CA MET A 1 -2.22 16.51 4.35
C MET A 1 -0.90 17.14 3.96
N SER A 2 -0.48 18.24 4.58
CA SER A 2 0.87 18.84 4.42
C SER A 2 1.93 18.02 5.17
N ALA A 3 3.21 18.28 4.93
CA ALA A 3 4.28 17.63 5.71
C ALA A 3 4.25 18.00 7.20
N GLU A 4 3.73 19.18 7.56
CA GLU A 4 3.56 19.61 8.96
C GLU A 4 2.43 18.84 9.65
N GLU A 5 1.29 18.72 8.98
CA GLU A 5 0.18 17.87 9.45
C GLU A 5 0.60 16.41 9.56
N PHE A 6 1.37 15.90 8.58
CA PHE A 6 1.93 14.56 8.63
C PHE A 6 2.86 14.37 9.83
N ALA A 7 3.72 15.35 10.14
CA ALA A 7 4.60 15.30 11.31
C ALA A 7 3.80 15.24 12.62
N PHE A 8 2.67 15.96 12.68
CA PHE A 8 1.77 15.91 13.82
C PHE A 8 1.13 14.52 13.97
N VAL A 9 0.60 13.95 12.88
CA VAL A 9 0.06 12.58 12.86
C VAL A 9 1.13 11.57 13.25
N LEU A 10 2.35 11.70 12.67
CA LEU A 10 3.45 10.78 12.93
C LEU A 10 3.81 10.69 14.43
N LYS A 11 3.82 11.82 15.14
CA LYS A 11 4.05 11.85 16.59
C LYS A 11 2.99 11.10 17.38
N GLN A 12 1.74 11.11 16.94
CA GLN A 12 0.66 10.40 17.63
C GLN A 12 0.72 8.88 17.39
N ILE A 13 1.20 8.43 16.22
CA ILE A 13 1.24 7.01 15.88
C ILE A 13 2.54 6.32 16.31
N THR A 14 3.66 7.02 16.43
CA THR A 14 4.97 6.43 16.77
C THR A 14 5.04 5.71 18.13
N PRO A 15 4.25 6.06 19.16
CA PRO A 15 4.16 5.25 20.37
C PRO A 15 3.57 3.84 20.17
N LEU A 16 2.75 3.66 19.11
CA LEU A 16 2.04 2.41 18.82
C LEU A 16 2.72 1.57 17.75
N THR A 17 3.34 2.21 16.76
CA THR A 17 3.99 1.51 15.66
C THR A 17 5.23 2.23 15.15
N ARG A 18 6.21 1.45 14.67
CA ARG A 18 7.38 1.93 13.91
C ARG A 18 7.30 1.54 12.45
N TYR A 19 6.13 1.15 11.97
CA TYR A 19 5.91 0.70 10.61
C TYR A 19 4.65 1.34 10.04
N ILE A 20 4.76 2.07 8.94
CA ILE A 20 3.63 2.70 8.26
C ILE A 20 3.62 2.35 6.78
N TYR A 21 2.41 2.39 6.21
CA TYR A 21 2.19 2.29 4.77
C TYR A 21 1.83 3.66 4.22
N LEU A 22 2.56 4.10 3.19
CA LEU A 22 2.15 5.26 2.39
C LEU A 22 1.38 4.74 1.18
N HIS A 23 0.08 4.67 1.36
CA HIS A 23 -0.92 4.31 0.36
C HIS A 23 -2.31 4.67 0.90
N VAL A 24 -3.36 4.16 0.51
CA VAL A 24 -4.79 4.25 0.63
C VAL A 24 -5.30 4.52 -0.77
N GLN A 25 -5.67 5.71 -1.12
CA GLN A 25 -6.00 6.15 -2.48
C GLN A 25 -4.96 7.15 -2.99
N GLY A 26 -4.81 7.24 -4.31
CA GLY A 26 -3.88 8.16 -4.96
C GLY A 26 -2.49 7.58 -5.16
N GLU A 27 -1.55 8.46 -5.46
CA GLU A 27 -0.15 8.13 -5.76
C GLU A 27 0.78 8.94 -4.84
N PRO A 28 1.47 8.29 -3.89
CA PRO A 28 2.34 9.00 -2.95
C PRO A 28 3.44 9.82 -3.61
N LEU A 29 3.99 9.36 -4.75
CA LEU A 29 5.04 10.08 -5.48
C LEU A 29 4.55 11.37 -6.17
N LEU A 30 3.23 11.60 -6.23
CA LEU A 30 2.66 12.88 -6.65
C LEU A 30 2.68 13.94 -5.53
N HIS A 31 2.88 13.53 -4.28
CA HIS A 31 2.87 14.46 -3.16
C HIS A 31 4.00 15.48 -3.29
N PRO A 32 3.72 16.81 -3.24
CA PRO A 32 4.74 17.84 -3.48
C PRO A 32 5.86 17.81 -2.46
N GLU A 33 5.59 17.39 -1.23
CA GLU A 33 6.55 17.32 -0.13
C GLU A 33 6.98 15.86 0.19
N PHE A 34 6.88 14.93 -0.77
CA PHE A 34 7.19 13.51 -0.53
C PHE A 34 8.58 13.31 0.11
N ARG A 35 9.61 14.02 -0.36
CA ARG A 35 10.96 13.92 0.22
C ARG A 35 10.98 14.32 1.69
N LYS A 36 10.33 15.41 2.05
CA LYS A 36 10.22 15.90 3.43
C LYS A 36 9.47 14.88 4.33
N ILE A 37 8.42 14.25 3.80
CA ILE A 37 7.70 13.17 4.51
C ILE A 37 8.64 11.99 4.79
N MET A 38 9.44 11.55 3.81
CA MET A 38 10.40 10.47 3.99
C MET A 38 11.51 10.82 4.99
N GLU A 39 11.97 12.06 5.00
CA GLU A 39 12.93 12.58 5.99
C GLU A 39 12.35 12.59 7.41
N LEU A 40 11.12 13.04 7.58
CA LEU A 40 10.41 12.99 8.87
C LEU A 40 10.29 11.55 9.39
N CYS A 41 9.94 10.60 8.52
CA CYS A 41 9.90 9.18 8.91
C CYS A 41 11.29 8.66 9.34
N ALA A 42 12.35 9.08 8.66
CA ALA A 42 13.72 8.69 9.02
C ALA A 42 14.15 9.28 10.37
N GLN A 43 13.83 10.54 10.62
CA GLN A 43 14.13 11.25 11.89
C GLN A 43 13.41 10.58 13.08
N GLU A 44 12.16 10.17 12.88
CA GLU A 44 11.37 9.47 13.90
C GLU A 44 11.67 7.96 13.98
N ASN A 45 12.63 7.46 13.17
CA ASN A 45 12.97 6.04 13.08
C ASN A 45 11.76 5.14 12.73
N VAL A 46 10.94 5.60 11.79
CA VAL A 46 9.77 4.88 11.28
C VAL A 46 10.10 4.24 9.95
N LYS A 47 9.77 2.95 9.81
CA LYS A 47 9.93 2.18 8.58
C LYS A 47 8.73 2.41 7.68
N VAL A 48 8.99 2.75 6.43
CA VAL A 48 7.97 3.02 5.42
C VAL A 48 7.83 1.85 4.46
N ALA A 49 6.60 1.37 4.28
CA ALA A 49 6.18 0.59 3.13
C ALA A 49 5.45 1.51 2.14
N LEU A 50 6.04 1.68 0.97
CA LEU A 50 5.48 2.50 -0.10
C LEU A 50 4.74 1.61 -1.09
N VAL A 51 3.54 2.03 -1.51
CA VAL A 51 2.84 1.47 -2.67
C VAL A 51 2.68 2.57 -3.72
N SER A 52 3.17 2.32 -4.93
CA SER A 52 3.16 3.30 -6.01
C SER A 52 2.73 2.66 -7.33
N ASN A 53 2.03 3.42 -8.15
CA ASN A 53 1.73 3.06 -9.54
C ASN A 53 2.94 3.28 -10.47
N ALA A 54 4.05 3.74 -9.94
CA ALA A 54 5.33 4.00 -10.63
C ALA A 54 5.28 5.07 -11.74
N THR A 55 4.17 5.80 -11.94
CA THR A 55 4.06 6.83 -12.98
C THR A 55 5.04 8.00 -12.80
N GLN A 56 5.52 8.19 -11.57
CA GLN A 56 6.44 9.28 -11.21
C GLN A 56 7.87 8.80 -10.92
N LEU A 57 8.22 7.57 -11.28
CA LEU A 57 9.50 6.97 -10.93
C LEU A 57 10.71 7.76 -11.45
N GLU A 58 10.60 8.36 -12.64
CA GLU A 58 11.65 9.19 -13.24
C GLU A 58 11.99 10.45 -12.42
N ARG A 59 11.03 10.95 -11.61
CA ARG A 59 11.26 12.09 -10.71
C ARG A 59 12.04 11.74 -9.45
N PHE A 60 12.13 10.45 -9.15
CA PHE A 60 12.76 9.91 -7.95
C PHE A 60 13.78 8.81 -8.29
N PRO A 61 14.86 9.11 -9.03
CA PRO A 61 15.87 8.11 -9.38
C PRO A 61 16.59 7.54 -8.15
N ASP A 62 16.53 8.25 -7.04
CA ASP A 62 17.05 7.89 -5.72
C ASP A 62 16.01 7.28 -4.78
N LEU A 63 14.81 6.91 -5.25
CA LEU A 63 13.70 6.42 -4.43
C LEU A 63 14.13 5.30 -3.48
N PHE A 64 14.87 4.33 -3.96
CA PHE A 64 15.29 3.19 -3.15
C PHE A 64 16.45 3.48 -2.18
N SER A 65 16.96 4.71 -2.17
CA SER A 65 18.01 5.15 -1.25
C SER A 65 17.46 5.85 0.00
N PHE A 66 16.16 6.16 0.07
CA PHE A 66 15.58 6.79 1.25
C PHE A 66 15.74 5.92 2.50
N GLY A 67 16.35 6.47 3.55
CA GLY A 67 16.68 5.73 4.79
C GLY A 67 15.46 5.10 5.48
N ALA A 68 14.31 5.77 5.44
CA ALA A 68 13.07 5.25 6.01
C ALA A 68 12.42 4.17 5.15
N LEU A 69 12.72 4.09 3.85
CA LEU A 69 12.09 3.14 2.95
C LEU A 69 12.54 1.72 3.26
N HIS A 70 11.64 0.92 3.81
CA HIS A 70 11.87 -0.47 4.15
C HIS A 70 11.34 -1.44 3.09
N ARG A 71 10.19 -1.11 2.49
CA ARG A 71 9.54 -1.88 1.43
C ARG A 71 8.97 -0.93 0.38
N CYS A 72 9.07 -1.33 -0.88
CA CYS A 72 8.42 -0.64 -1.99
C CYS A 72 7.68 -1.64 -2.87
N SER A 73 6.39 -1.43 -3.05
CA SER A 73 5.57 -2.22 -3.97
C SER A 73 5.20 -1.35 -5.17
N LEU A 74 5.67 -1.72 -6.36
CA LEU A 74 5.33 -1.07 -7.61
C LEU A 74 4.19 -1.82 -8.29
N SER A 75 3.05 -1.14 -8.49
CA SER A 75 1.85 -1.70 -9.09
C SER A 75 1.95 -1.65 -10.62
N LEU A 76 2.69 -2.59 -11.23
CA LEU A 76 2.97 -2.58 -12.67
C LEU A 76 1.75 -2.95 -13.54
N GLN A 77 0.68 -3.46 -12.94
CA GLN A 77 -0.62 -3.56 -13.62
C GLN A 77 -1.18 -2.19 -14.05
N SER A 78 -0.64 -1.07 -13.52
CA SER A 78 -1.03 0.29 -13.90
C SER A 78 -0.37 0.79 -15.19
N LEU A 79 0.62 0.07 -15.75
CA LEU A 79 1.35 0.45 -16.97
C LEU A 79 0.44 0.89 -18.13
N PRO A 80 -0.73 0.27 -18.38
CA PRO A 80 -1.66 0.73 -19.41
C PRO A 80 -2.15 2.17 -19.24
N PHE A 81 -2.11 2.69 -18.04
CA PHE A 81 -2.53 4.07 -17.71
C PHE A 81 -1.37 5.06 -17.69
N HIS A 82 -0.14 4.60 -17.94
CA HIS A 82 1.02 5.47 -18.12
C HIS A 82 0.93 6.21 -19.47
N LYS A 83 1.75 7.23 -19.64
CA LYS A 83 1.82 7.96 -20.91
C LYS A 83 2.17 6.99 -22.04
N PRO A 84 1.40 6.96 -23.15
CA PRO A 84 1.70 6.09 -24.27
C PRO A 84 3.14 6.26 -24.78
N GLY A 85 3.83 5.14 -25.08
CA GLY A 85 5.22 5.14 -25.52
C GLY A 85 6.25 5.34 -24.43
N SER A 86 5.83 5.37 -23.15
CA SER A 86 6.77 5.50 -22.00
C SER A 86 7.36 4.16 -21.54
N GLU A 87 6.98 3.04 -22.14
CA GLU A 87 7.36 1.70 -21.66
C GLU A 87 8.88 1.49 -21.70
N LYS A 88 9.53 1.89 -22.82
CA LYS A 88 10.99 1.77 -22.96
C LYS A 88 11.75 2.70 -22.01
N PRO A 89 11.45 4.03 -21.96
CA PRO A 89 12.03 4.91 -20.95
C PRO A 89 11.82 4.41 -19.52
N PHE A 90 10.62 3.96 -19.20
CA PHE A 90 10.29 3.41 -17.88
C PHE A 90 11.21 2.23 -17.51
N MET A 91 11.35 1.23 -18.39
CA MET A 91 12.22 0.08 -18.13
C MET A 91 13.69 0.46 -18.04
N ASN A 92 14.15 1.44 -18.84
CA ASN A 92 15.52 1.94 -18.77
C ASN A 92 15.82 2.66 -17.44
N THR A 93 14.79 3.22 -16.79
CA THR A 93 14.89 3.81 -15.44
C THR A 93 14.81 2.71 -14.37
N LEU A 94 13.81 1.83 -14.46
CA LEU A 94 13.52 0.83 -13.45
C LEU A 94 14.66 -0.19 -13.27
N LEU A 95 15.18 -0.78 -14.37
CA LEU A 95 16.17 -1.87 -14.27
C LEU A 95 17.44 -1.48 -13.49
N PRO A 96 18.12 -0.35 -13.79
CA PRO A 96 19.27 0.07 -13.00
C PRO A 96 18.92 0.38 -11.52
N MET A 97 17.73 0.92 -11.25
CA MET A 97 17.29 1.17 -9.88
C MET A 97 17.14 -0.13 -9.10
N LEU A 98 16.59 -1.20 -9.71
CA LEU A 98 16.45 -2.52 -9.07
C LEU A 98 17.82 -3.14 -8.77
N GLU A 99 18.77 -3.05 -9.72
CA GLU A 99 20.12 -3.58 -9.56
C GLU A 99 20.88 -2.86 -8.42
N ASN A 100 20.79 -1.53 -8.38
CA ASN A 100 21.41 -0.71 -7.33
C ASN A 100 20.80 -1.02 -5.93
N ALA A 101 19.48 -1.14 -5.85
CA ALA A 101 18.79 -1.49 -4.61
C ALA A 101 19.17 -2.89 -4.14
N SER A 102 19.21 -3.85 -5.05
CA SER A 102 19.66 -5.22 -4.78
C SER A 102 21.09 -5.27 -4.23
N ALA A 103 22.01 -4.52 -4.83
CA ALA A 103 23.40 -4.44 -4.40
C ALA A 103 23.56 -3.80 -3.00
N SER A 104 22.68 -2.83 -2.65
CA SER A 104 22.68 -2.20 -1.34
C SER A 104 21.99 -3.02 -0.25
N GLY A 105 21.28 -4.10 -0.61
CA GLY A 105 20.57 -4.97 0.32
C GLY A 105 19.27 -4.38 0.88
N ARG A 106 18.76 -3.30 0.32
CA ARG A 106 17.47 -2.66 0.71
C ARG A 106 17.03 -1.60 -0.31
N PRO A 107 15.75 -1.22 -0.37
CA PRO A 107 14.61 -1.79 0.36
C PRO A 107 14.20 -3.16 -0.18
N TYR A 108 13.24 -3.80 0.45
CA TYR A 108 12.53 -4.94 -0.13
C TYR A 108 11.59 -4.43 -1.23
N ILE A 109 11.76 -4.92 -2.47
CA ILE A 109 11.01 -4.43 -3.63
C ILE A 109 10.10 -5.52 -4.16
N GLU A 110 8.84 -5.16 -4.41
CA GLU A 110 7.86 -5.99 -5.07
C GLU A 110 7.38 -5.34 -6.36
N LEU A 111 7.50 -6.05 -7.46
CA LEU A 111 6.89 -5.73 -8.73
C LEU A 111 5.56 -6.50 -8.81
N ARG A 112 4.43 -5.79 -8.71
CA ARG A 112 3.10 -6.40 -8.66
C ARG A 112 2.46 -6.38 -10.02
N PHE A 113 2.00 -7.57 -10.44
CA PHE A 113 1.23 -7.79 -11.65
C PHE A 113 -0.11 -8.43 -11.25
N TRP A 114 -1.02 -7.61 -10.72
CA TRP A 114 -2.31 -8.04 -10.18
C TRP A 114 -3.42 -7.79 -11.20
N ARG A 115 -3.53 -8.67 -12.20
CA ARG A 115 -4.59 -8.64 -13.22
C ARG A 115 -4.99 -10.04 -13.66
N LYS A 116 -6.26 -10.16 -14.10
CA LYS A 116 -6.80 -11.42 -14.66
C LYS A 116 -6.16 -11.75 -16.02
N ASP A 117 -5.84 -10.74 -16.84
CA ASP A 117 -5.33 -10.86 -18.20
C ASP A 117 -4.02 -10.10 -18.38
N LEU A 118 -2.92 -10.64 -17.84
CA LEU A 118 -1.58 -10.02 -17.94
C LEU A 118 -1.08 -9.86 -19.38
N ASN A 119 -1.46 -10.80 -20.27
CA ASN A 119 -0.99 -10.84 -21.66
C ASN A 119 -1.83 -9.99 -22.62
N SER A 120 -2.93 -9.40 -22.17
CA SER A 120 -3.83 -8.61 -23.03
C SER A 120 -3.32 -7.19 -23.27
N ASP A 121 -2.40 -6.69 -22.45
CA ASP A 121 -1.90 -5.33 -22.52
C ASP A 121 -0.44 -5.29 -23.01
N PRO A 122 -0.15 -4.57 -24.12
CA PRO A 122 1.20 -4.50 -24.69
C PRO A 122 2.25 -3.91 -23.76
N ALA A 123 1.89 -2.94 -22.89
CA ALA A 123 2.84 -2.31 -21.98
C ALA A 123 3.24 -3.27 -20.85
N VAL A 124 2.27 -4.01 -20.31
CA VAL A 124 2.52 -5.04 -19.29
C VAL A 124 3.34 -6.19 -19.88
N SER A 125 2.97 -6.69 -21.06
CA SER A 125 3.73 -7.75 -21.76
C SER A 125 5.16 -7.32 -22.03
N HIS A 126 5.36 -6.11 -22.57
CA HIS A 126 6.71 -5.57 -22.81
C HIS A 126 7.54 -5.51 -21.51
N CYS A 127 6.95 -5.08 -20.41
CA CYS A 127 7.64 -5.03 -19.12
C CYS A 127 8.06 -6.43 -18.64
N LEU A 128 7.15 -7.40 -18.72
CA LEU A 128 7.43 -8.80 -18.34
C LEU A 128 8.51 -9.42 -19.23
N ASP A 129 8.45 -9.22 -20.55
CA ASP A 129 9.45 -9.71 -21.49
C ASP A 129 10.84 -9.14 -21.17
N ARG A 130 10.93 -7.84 -20.84
CA ARG A 130 12.19 -7.21 -20.47
C ARG A 130 12.74 -7.76 -19.15
N LEU A 131 11.87 -8.06 -18.18
CA LEU A 131 12.28 -8.70 -16.92
C LEU A 131 12.75 -10.14 -17.16
N HIS A 132 12.04 -10.93 -17.97
CA HIS A 132 12.43 -12.31 -18.30
C HIS A 132 13.71 -12.38 -19.13
N GLN A 133 13.96 -11.42 -20.02
CA GLN A 133 15.22 -11.33 -20.78
C GLN A 133 16.42 -11.01 -19.90
N ARG A 134 16.21 -10.30 -18.80
CA ARG A 134 17.30 -9.80 -17.93
C ARG A 134 17.55 -10.68 -16.71
N TYR A 135 16.51 -11.32 -16.16
CA TYR A 135 16.55 -12.03 -14.89
C TYR A 135 15.89 -13.41 -14.97
N GLU A 136 16.45 -14.36 -14.22
CA GLU A 136 15.81 -15.64 -13.94
C GLU A 136 14.76 -15.47 -12.85
N PHE A 137 13.56 -16.00 -13.06
CA PHE A 137 12.45 -15.99 -12.09
C PHE A 137 12.53 -17.22 -11.19
N GLN A 138 13.14 -17.09 -10.03
CA GLN A 138 13.29 -18.15 -9.03
C GLN A 138 12.04 -18.22 -8.15
N PRO A 139 11.28 -19.34 -8.17
CA PRO A 139 10.07 -19.46 -7.35
C PRO A 139 10.40 -19.34 -5.86
N THR A 140 9.53 -18.70 -5.10
CA THR A 140 9.63 -18.58 -3.64
C THR A 140 8.69 -19.57 -2.95
N LYS A 141 8.68 -19.58 -1.62
CA LYS A 141 7.70 -20.37 -0.84
C LYS A 141 6.28 -19.80 -0.93
N THR A 142 6.15 -18.53 -1.29
CA THR A 142 4.84 -17.88 -1.49
C THR A 142 4.34 -18.22 -2.90
N PRO A 143 3.13 -18.73 -3.07
CA PRO A 143 2.56 -18.98 -4.39
C PRO A 143 2.58 -17.73 -5.27
N ASN A 144 2.82 -17.91 -6.56
CA ASN A 144 2.85 -16.84 -7.57
C ASN A 144 3.85 -15.70 -7.26
N SER A 145 4.88 -15.99 -6.46
CA SER A 145 5.95 -15.05 -6.10
C SER A 145 7.30 -15.59 -6.57
N TYR A 146 8.07 -14.73 -7.24
CA TYR A 146 9.36 -15.09 -7.82
C TYR A 146 10.41 -14.07 -7.41
N ARG A 147 11.57 -14.55 -6.97
CA ARG A 147 12.74 -13.70 -6.74
C ARG A 147 13.49 -13.54 -8.04
N ILE A 148 13.78 -12.31 -8.43
CA ILE A 148 14.57 -12.00 -9.65
C ILE A 148 15.96 -11.45 -9.32
N LEU A 149 16.12 -10.81 -8.16
CA LEU A 149 17.39 -10.35 -7.59
C LEU A 149 17.30 -10.47 -6.06
N PRO A 150 18.42 -10.44 -5.31
CA PRO A 150 18.36 -10.23 -3.86
C PRO A 150 17.47 -9.03 -3.51
N TYR A 151 16.51 -9.24 -2.61
CA TYR A 151 15.53 -8.23 -2.15
C TYR A 151 14.53 -7.74 -3.21
N VAL A 152 14.52 -8.30 -4.44
CA VAL A 152 13.59 -7.91 -5.52
C VAL A 152 12.75 -9.10 -5.96
N PHE A 153 11.44 -8.92 -5.93
CA PHE A 153 10.45 -9.97 -6.19
C PHE A 153 9.41 -9.52 -7.22
N VAL A 154 8.92 -10.48 -7.98
CA VAL A 154 7.76 -10.33 -8.88
C VAL A 154 6.61 -11.13 -8.30
N ASN A 155 5.45 -10.50 -8.12
CA ASN A 155 4.26 -11.12 -7.57
C ASN A 155 3.09 -11.01 -8.53
N PHE A 156 2.45 -12.15 -8.78
CA PHE A 156 1.23 -12.26 -9.58
C PHE A 156 0.04 -12.54 -8.65
N ASP A 157 -1.03 -11.78 -8.79
CA ASP A 157 -2.28 -11.97 -8.04
C ASP A 157 -3.45 -11.41 -8.86
N HIS A 158 -4.65 -11.52 -8.31
CA HIS A 158 -5.86 -10.94 -8.87
C HIS A 158 -6.18 -9.60 -8.22
N GLU A 159 -6.72 -8.69 -9.01
CA GLU A 159 -7.32 -7.47 -8.50
C GLU A 159 -8.45 -7.83 -7.54
N PHE A 160 -8.65 -6.99 -6.55
CA PHE A 160 -9.80 -7.06 -5.65
C PHE A 160 -10.74 -5.89 -5.94
N ASP A 161 -12.01 -6.10 -5.68
CA ASP A 161 -13.01 -5.03 -5.77
C ASP A 161 -12.95 -4.19 -4.49
N TRP A 162 -12.91 -2.87 -4.64
CA TRP A 162 -13.04 -1.96 -3.51
C TRP A 162 -14.40 -2.17 -2.85
N PRO A 163 -14.48 -2.22 -1.53
CA PRO A 163 -15.75 -2.36 -0.86
C PRO A 163 -16.63 -1.13 -1.13
N ASP A 164 -17.91 -1.38 -1.29
CA ASP A 164 -18.94 -0.40 -1.52
C ASP A 164 -20.17 -0.78 -0.69
N SER A 165 -20.57 0.10 0.23
CA SER A 165 -21.71 -0.13 1.11
C SER A 165 -23.05 -0.17 0.36
N SER A 166 -23.10 0.37 -0.87
CA SER A 166 -24.27 0.29 -1.77
C SER A 166 -24.36 -1.07 -2.50
N SER A 167 -23.33 -1.91 -2.41
CA SER A 167 -23.30 -3.24 -3.01
C SER A 167 -24.42 -4.13 -2.47
N GLN A 168 -24.96 -4.98 -3.36
CA GLN A 168 -25.93 -6.02 -2.97
C GLN A 168 -25.30 -7.15 -2.13
N ILE A 169 -23.96 -7.24 -2.09
CA ILE A 169 -23.26 -8.21 -1.25
C ILE A 169 -23.32 -7.68 0.19
N SER A 170 -24.00 -8.44 1.06
CA SER A 170 -24.04 -8.12 2.48
C SER A 170 -23.93 -9.40 3.30
N GLU A 171 -22.79 -9.56 3.97
CA GLU A 171 -22.53 -10.67 4.87
C GLU A 171 -22.42 -10.14 6.29
N THR A 172 -23.17 -10.67 7.22
CA THR A 172 -23.16 -10.23 8.63
C THR A 172 -22.20 -11.03 9.51
N SER A 173 -21.70 -12.17 9.00
CA SER A 173 -20.74 -13.05 9.68
C SER A 173 -19.36 -12.97 9.04
N GLY A 174 -18.32 -12.94 9.85
CA GLY A 174 -16.92 -12.95 9.41
C GLY A 174 -16.00 -12.17 10.32
N THR A 175 -14.71 -12.22 10.01
CA THR A 175 -13.65 -11.49 10.74
C THR A 175 -12.79 -10.67 9.80
N CYS A 176 -11.97 -9.76 10.34
CA CYS A 176 -11.03 -8.95 9.59
C CYS A 176 -9.87 -8.51 10.49
N LEU A 177 -8.75 -8.12 9.88
CA LEU A 177 -7.60 -7.50 10.55
C LEU A 177 -7.76 -5.97 10.68
N GLY A 178 -8.71 -5.37 9.97
CA GLY A 178 -9.01 -3.94 10.04
C GLY A 178 -9.40 -3.50 11.45
N GLY A 179 -8.87 -2.37 11.92
CA GLY A 179 -9.06 -1.88 13.29
C GLY A 179 -8.29 -2.65 14.35
N ARG A 180 -7.90 -3.90 14.10
CA ARG A 180 -7.17 -4.75 15.05
C ARG A 180 -5.66 -4.68 14.82
N ASP A 181 -5.20 -5.01 13.64
CA ASP A 181 -3.78 -5.08 13.29
C ASP A 181 -3.34 -3.87 12.46
N GLN A 182 -4.27 -3.10 11.96
CA GLN A 182 -4.06 -1.88 11.19
C GLN A 182 -5.22 -0.91 11.32
N ILE A 183 -4.92 0.36 11.19
CA ILE A 183 -5.85 1.46 10.95
C ILE A 183 -5.31 2.29 9.79
N ALA A 184 -6.11 3.16 9.21
CA ALA A 184 -5.62 4.15 8.26
C ALA A 184 -5.98 5.56 8.72
N VAL A 185 -5.16 6.53 8.30
CA VAL A 185 -5.38 7.96 8.51
C VAL A 185 -5.48 8.60 7.14
N LEU A 186 -6.60 9.24 6.85
CA LEU A 186 -6.86 9.93 5.59
C LEU A 186 -6.17 11.30 5.55
N SER A 187 -6.17 11.95 4.39
CA SER A 187 -5.47 13.23 4.19
C SER A 187 -6.03 14.39 5.03
N ASP A 188 -7.27 14.29 5.48
CA ASP A 188 -7.96 15.25 6.36
C ASP A 188 -7.82 14.93 7.85
N GLY A 189 -6.99 13.92 8.21
CA GLY A 189 -6.80 13.46 9.58
C GLY A 189 -7.82 12.45 10.08
N SER A 190 -8.83 12.10 9.29
CA SER A 190 -9.84 11.10 9.66
C SER A 190 -9.19 9.73 9.83
N VAL A 191 -9.51 9.08 10.96
CA VAL A 191 -9.07 7.71 11.26
C VAL A 191 -10.15 6.73 10.84
N VAL A 192 -9.75 5.75 10.02
CA VAL A 192 -10.62 4.70 9.49
C VAL A 192 -10.05 3.31 9.80
N PRO A 193 -10.85 2.23 9.80
CA PRO A 193 -10.39 0.92 10.24
C PRO A 193 -9.35 0.26 9.35
N CYS A 194 -9.30 0.59 8.08
CA CYS A 194 -8.32 0.02 7.14
C CYS A 194 -8.18 0.88 5.88
N CYS A 195 -7.17 0.57 5.08
CA CYS A 195 -6.89 1.27 3.82
C CYS A 195 -7.96 1.08 2.73
N LEU A 196 -8.89 0.16 2.88
CA LEU A 196 -9.99 -0.04 1.92
C LEU A 196 -11.18 0.88 2.19
N ASP A 197 -11.22 1.53 3.33
CA ASP A 197 -12.19 2.60 3.63
C ASP A 197 -11.61 3.96 3.20
N ALA A 198 -11.37 4.10 1.91
CA ALA A 198 -10.71 5.27 1.35
C ALA A 198 -11.61 6.52 1.30
N GLU A 199 -12.91 6.32 1.28
CA GLU A 199 -13.92 7.40 1.28
C GLU A 199 -14.32 7.84 2.69
N GLY A 200 -13.83 7.12 3.74
CA GLY A 200 -14.13 7.48 5.13
C GLY A 200 -15.57 7.18 5.55
N GLU A 201 -16.15 6.08 5.11
CA GLU A 201 -17.50 5.68 5.54
C GLU A 201 -17.54 5.30 7.03
N ILE A 202 -16.45 4.74 7.53
CA ILE A 202 -16.32 4.33 8.95
C ILE A 202 -15.34 5.26 9.68
N VAL A 203 -15.64 6.54 9.77
CA VAL A 203 -14.83 7.48 10.55
C VAL A 203 -14.92 7.14 12.02
N LEU A 204 -13.77 6.79 12.62
CA LEU A 204 -13.62 6.47 14.04
C LEU A 204 -13.33 7.71 14.90
N GLY A 205 -12.76 8.74 14.29
CA GLY A 205 -12.41 10.03 14.86
C GLY A 205 -11.45 10.78 13.92
N ASN A 206 -10.94 11.93 14.35
CA ASN A 206 -9.99 12.73 13.59
C ASN A 206 -8.80 13.09 14.48
N LEU A 207 -7.56 12.86 13.97
CA LEU A 207 -6.32 13.09 14.74
C LEU A 207 -6.01 14.58 14.96
N PHE A 208 -6.62 15.48 14.19
CA PHE A 208 -6.49 16.91 14.41
C PHE A 208 -7.43 17.44 15.53
N GLU A 209 -8.35 16.58 15.99
CA GLU A 209 -9.33 16.93 17.04
C GLU A 209 -9.10 16.16 18.33
N LYS A 210 -8.61 14.89 18.25
CA LYS A 210 -8.48 13.96 19.35
C LYS A 210 -7.23 13.12 19.25
N ASP A 211 -6.67 12.75 20.39
CA ASP A 211 -5.55 11.81 20.43
C ASP A 211 -5.95 10.41 19.93
N LEU A 212 -5.02 9.71 19.29
CA LEU A 212 -5.24 8.37 18.75
C LEU A 212 -5.73 7.39 19.84
N THR A 213 -5.19 7.49 21.06
CA THR A 213 -5.60 6.65 22.20
C THR A 213 -7.07 6.84 22.57
N GLU A 214 -7.58 8.08 22.51
CA GLU A 214 -8.99 8.39 22.72
C GLU A 214 -9.86 7.82 21.61
N ILE A 215 -9.43 7.94 20.34
CA ILE A 215 -10.14 7.38 19.20
C ILE A 215 -10.25 5.86 19.31
N LEU A 216 -9.16 5.17 19.65
CA LEU A 216 -9.14 3.73 19.86
C LEU A 216 -9.90 3.26 21.11
N ALA A 217 -10.18 4.15 22.06
CA ALA A 217 -11.06 3.88 23.20
C ALA A 217 -12.55 4.15 22.88
N SER A 218 -12.86 4.68 21.69
CA SER A 218 -14.25 5.03 21.33
C SER A 218 -15.16 3.80 21.27
N ARG A 219 -16.44 4.02 21.60
CA ARG A 219 -17.45 2.94 21.58
C ARG A 219 -17.62 2.32 20.18
N ARG A 220 -17.46 3.11 19.11
CA ARG A 220 -17.58 2.61 17.73
C ARG A 220 -16.45 1.64 17.42
N TYR A 221 -15.20 2.05 17.69
CA TYR A 221 -14.04 1.21 17.49
C TYR A 221 -14.12 -0.10 18.28
N GLN A 222 -14.44 -0.04 19.56
CA GLN A 222 -14.55 -1.22 20.43
C GLN A 222 -15.63 -2.18 19.95
N LYS A 223 -16.83 -1.70 19.61
CA LYS A 223 -17.90 -2.54 19.06
C LYS A 223 -17.49 -3.24 17.77
N MET A 224 -16.79 -2.54 16.88
CA MET A 224 -16.33 -3.10 15.62
C MET A 224 -15.29 -4.21 15.84
N THR A 225 -14.28 -3.97 16.67
CA THR A 225 -13.20 -4.94 16.96
C THR A 225 -13.70 -6.14 17.75
N GLU A 226 -14.60 -5.94 18.74
CA GLU A 226 -15.29 -7.03 19.43
C GLU A 226 -16.17 -7.84 18.48
N GLY A 227 -16.82 -7.17 17.52
CA GLY A 227 -17.58 -7.82 16.47
C GLY A 227 -16.71 -8.81 15.68
N PHE A 228 -15.55 -8.35 15.18
CA PHE A 228 -14.61 -9.20 14.46
C PHE A 228 -14.11 -10.40 15.30
N ALA A 229 -13.84 -10.16 16.60
CA ALA A 229 -13.44 -11.24 17.51
C ALA A 229 -14.54 -12.31 17.72
N ARG A 230 -15.80 -11.94 17.52
CA ARG A 230 -16.98 -12.83 17.61
C ARG A 230 -17.50 -13.26 16.24
N HIS A 231 -16.73 -13.11 15.18
CA HIS A 231 -17.13 -13.39 13.79
C HIS A 231 -18.41 -12.66 13.36
N LYS A 232 -18.60 -11.43 13.81
CA LYS A 232 -19.75 -10.58 13.49
C LYS A 232 -19.30 -9.26 12.87
N LEU A 233 -19.82 -8.95 11.69
CA LEU A 233 -19.54 -7.70 10.98
C LEU A 233 -20.56 -6.64 11.39
N ILE A 234 -20.10 -5.55 11.99
CA ILE A 234 -20.95 -4.48 12.53
C ILE A 234 -21.20 -3.38 11.51
N GLU A 235 -20.14 -2.96 10.79
CA GLU A 235 -20.20 -1.84 9.83
C GLU A 235 -20.64 -2.32 8.44
N SER A 236 -21.47 -1.53 7.76
CA SER A 236 -22.02 -1.86 6.43
C SER A 236 -20.94 -2.09 5.38
N LEU A 237 -19.92 -1.22 5.33
CA LEU A 237 -18.79 -1.38 4.43
C LEU A 237 -18.05 -2.69 4.66
N CYS A 238 -17.89 -3.12 5.91
CA CYS A 238 -17.28 -4.41 6.24
C CYS A 238 -18.15 -5.60 5.80
N GLN A 239 -19.48 -5.44 5.81
CA GLN A 239 -20.41 -6.47 5.36
C GLN A 239 -20.36 -6.67 3.84
N SER A 240 -20.08 -5.63 3.05
CA SER A 240 -19.92 -5.69 1.60
C SER A 240 -18.50 -6.04 1.13
N CYS A 241 -17.49 -5.95 2.02
CA CYS A 241 -16.10 -6.16 1.67
C CYS A 241 -15.77 -7.64 1.37
N THR A 242 -15.41 -7.94 0.13
CA THR A 242 -14.98 -9.29 -0.27
C THR A 242 -13.52 -9.58 0.08
N TYR A 243 -12.68 -8.55 0.20
CA TYR A 243 -11.25 -8.68 0.52
C TYR A 243 -10.99 -9.39 1.86
N ARG A 244 -11.86 -9.20 2.85
CA ARG A 244 -11.74 -9.84 4.17
C ARG A 244 -11.77 -11.37 4.14
N ARG A 245 -12.34 -11.97 3.06
CA ARG A 245 -12.38 -13.43 2.88
C ARG A 245 -10.98 -14.07 2.84
N ARG A 246 -9.93 -13.26 2.62
CA ARG A 246 -8.52 -13.69 2.69
C ARG A 246 -8.06 -13.99 4.12
N PHE A 247 -8.83 -13.59 5.14
CA PHE A 247 -8.50 -13.76 6.56
C PHE A 247 -9.41 -14.78 7.29
N GLN A 248 -10.20 -15.52 6.53
CA GLN A 248 -11.12 -16.56 7.03
C GLN A 248 -10.48 -17.94 6.97
#